data_95800938a688854f0e860640db5c14dd
#
_entry.id   95800938a688854f0e860640db5c14dd
#
_cell.length_a   1.000
_cell.length_b   1.000
_cell.length_c   1.000
_cell.angle_alpha   90.00
_cell.angle_beta   90.00
_cell.angle_gamma   90.00
#
_symmetry.space_group_name_H-M   'P 1'
#
loop_
_entity.id
_entity.type
_entity.pdbx_description
1 polymer ?
#
loop_
_entity_poly.entity_id
_entity_poly.type
_entity_poly.pdbx_seq_one_letter_code
_entity_poly.pdbx_strand_id
1 'polypeptide(L)'
;MAKLTVGNGINEYISQLQKLNRDTDAIIGKCIYEGAKIVTDAVHDEIAKLPDNVVTDAQREGLISGLGIAKMKRTMISADVKVGEDGYNSHVTKKFPNGHPNAMIARSIISGTSWRPQKNDFVGRAVNRSRNQAETAMKKTCDEEITKIMR
;
A
#
# COMPACT_ATOMS: atom_id res chain seq x y z
N MET A 1 -35.79 7.02 -41.68
CA MET A 1 -34.82 7.01 -40.56
C MET A 1 -35.52 6.59 -39.28
N ALA A 2 -35.02 5.54 -38.63
CA ALA A 2 -35.55 5.15 -37.32
C ALA A 2 -35.01 6.09 -36.24
N LYS A 3 -35.92 6.67 -35.45
CA LYS A 3 -35.51 7.51 -34.30
C LYS A 3 -35.59 6.65 -33.04
N LEU A 4 -34.43 6.44 -32.42
CA LEU A 4 -34.36 5.78 -31.14
C LEU A 4 -34.60 6.80 -30.02
N THR A 5 -35.65 6.61 -29.22
CA THR A 5 -35.93 7.46 -28.05
C THR A 5 -35.47 6.73 -26.79
N VAL A 6 -34.60 7.37 -26.02
CA VAL A 6 -34.11 6.82 -24.76
C VAL A 6 -35.22 6.97 -23.70
N GLY A 7 -35.62 5.84 -23.12
CA GLY A 7 -36.62 5.82 -22.05
C GLY A 7 -36.04 6.23 -20.68
N ASN A 8 -36.89 6.49 -19.72
CA ASN A 8 -36.52 6.98 -18.39
C ASN A 8 -35.47 6.07 -17.68
N GLY A 9 -35.62 4.75 -17.81
CA GLY A 9 -34.66 3.81 -17.19
C GLY A 9 -33.24 3.92 -17.74
N ILE A 10 -33.12 4.23 -19.05
CA ILE A 10 -31.81 4.44 -19.68
C ILE A 10 -31.22 5.77 -19.26
N ASN A 11 -32.04 6.83 -19.11
CA ASN A 11 -31.57 8.12 -18.59
C ASN A 11 -31.01 7.99 -17.17
N GLU A 12 -31.64 7.22 -16.31
CA GLU A 12 -31.17 6.93 -14.96
C GLU A 12 -29.82 6.19 -15.01
N TYR A 13 -29.72 5.19 -15.87
CA TYR A 13 -28.48 4.43 -16.08
C TYR A 13 -27.33 5.33 -16.57
N ILE A 14 -27.61 6.22 -17.54
CA ILE A 14 -26.60 7.20 -18.03
C ILE A 14 -26.17 8.14 -16.89
N SER A 15 -27.09 8.60 -16.06
CA SER A 15 -26.78 9.43 -14.89
C SER A 15 -25.88 8.70 -13.91
N GLN A 16 -26.12 7.41 -13.65
CA GLN A 16 -25.27 6.56 -12.81
C GLN A 16 -23.88 6.40 -13.39
N LEU A 17 -23.75 6.18 -14.70
CA LEU A 17 -22.46 6.08 -15.38
C LEU A 17 -21.67 7.39 -15.32
N GLN A 18 -22.35 8.54 -15.47
CA GLN A 18 -21.72 9.86 -15.34
C GLN A 18 -21.20 10.08 -13.91
N LYS A 19 -21.99 9.70 -12.92
CA LYS A 19 -21.58 9.77 -11.50
C LYS A 19 -20.39 8.87 -11.24
N LEU A 20 -20.39 7.64 -11.76
CA LEU A 20 -19.29 6.71 -11.66
C LEU A 20 -18.01 7.30 -12.26
N ASN A 21 -18.10 7.88 -13.46
CA ASN A 21 -16.96 8.52 -14.13
C ASN A 21 -16.41 9.69 -13.31
N ARG A 22 -17.28 10.52 -12.73
CA ARG A 22 -16.87 11.65 -11.87
C ARG A 22 -16.15 11.18 -10.59
N ASP A 23 -16.63 10.09 -10.00
CA ASP A 23 -16.13 9.58 -8.73
C ASP A 23 -15.01 8.53 -8.87
N THR A 24 -14.54 8.28 -10.09
CA THR A 24 -13.56 7.23 -10.42
C THR A 24 -12.29 7.32 -9.55
N ASP A 25 -11.71 8.51 -9.38
CA ASP A 25 -10.48 8.66 -8.60
C ASP A 25 -10.69 8.33 -7.11
N ALA A 26 -11.85 8.68 -6.56
CA ALA A 26 -12.20 8.32 -5.19
C ALA A 26 -12.38 6.81 -5.03
N ILE A 27 -13.00 6.15 -6.00
CA ILE A 27 -13.18 4.69 -6.01
C ILE A 27 -11.83 3.98 -6.10
N ILE A 28 -10.98 4.39 -7.04
CA ILE A 28 -9.62 3.85 -7.21
C ILE A 28 -8.82 4.04 -5.92
N GLY A 29 -8.90 5.22 -5.31
CA GLY A 29 -8.23 5.51 -4.04
C GLY A 29 -8.63 4.53 -2.94
N LYS A 30 -9.92 4.30 -2.74
CA LYS A 30 -10.41 3.33 -1.76
C LYS A 30 -9.90 1.92 -2.03
N CYS A 31 -9.99 1.48 -3.29
CA CYS A 31 -9.56 0.13 -3.69
C CYS A 31 -8.07 -0.08 -3.43
N ILE A 32 -7.24 0.84 -3.89
CA ILE A 32 -5.79 0.70 -3.78
C ILE A 32 -5.30 0.80 -2.33
N TYR A 33 -5.92 1.66 -1.51
CA TYR A 33 -5.58 1.75 -0.09
C TYR A 33 -5.99 0.50 0.70
N GLU A 34 -7.10 -0.14 0.35
CA GLU A 34 -7.46 -1.43 0.96
C GLU A 34 -6.42 -2.52 0.66
N GLY A 35 -5.96 -2.60 -0.57
CA GLY A 35 -4.86 -3.50 -0.94
C GLY A 35 -3.56 -3.15 -0.22
N ALA A 36 -3.22 -1.87 -0.16
CA ALA A 36 -2.02 -1.39 0.53
C ALA A 36 -2.03 -1.69 2.03
N LYS A 37 -3.17 -1.60 2.70
CA LYS A 37 -3.31 -1.97 4.11
C LYS A 37 -2.94 -3.43 4.36
N ILE A 38 -3.41 -4.33 3.50
CA ILE A 38 -3.12 -5.77 3.61
C ILE A 38 -1.62 -6.02 3.44
N VAL A 39 -0.99 -5.38 2.47
CA VAL A 39 0.47 -5.48 2.27
C VAL A 39 1.22 -4.89 3.46
N THR A 40 0.79 -3.75 3.98
CA THR A 40 1.38 -3.10 5.15
C THR A 40 1.31 -4.01 6.39
N ASP A 41 0.16 -4.63 6.64
CA ASP A 41 0.00 -5.57 7.75
C ASP A 41 0.92 -6.79 7.60
N ALA A 42 1.08 -7.29 6.38
CA ALA A 42 1.99 -8.40 6.11
C ALA A 42 3.46 -7.99 6.33
N VAL A 43 3.87 -6.80 5.95
CA VAL A 43 5.23 -6.27 6.21
C VAL A 43 5.44 -6.10 7.72
N HIS A 44 4.46 -5.56 8.42
CA HIS A 44 4.51 -5.43 9.88
C HIS A 44 4.74 -6.78 10.55
N ASP A 45 4.01 -7.82 10.16
CA ASP A 45 4.17 -9.16 10.69
C ASP A 45 5.56 -9.73 10.43
N GLU A 46 6.10 -9.51 9.24
CA GLU A 46 7.47 -9.94 8.90
C GLU A 46 8.52 -9.18 9.71
N ILE A 47 8.35 -7.89 9.97
CA ILE A 47 9.25 -7.12 10.84
C ILE A 47 9.21 -7.69 12.27
N ALA A 48 8.02 -8.00 12.78
CA ALA A 48 7.86 -8.57 14.11
C ALA A 48 8.55 -9.93 14.27
N LYS A 49 8.67 -10.67 13.18
CA LYS A 49 9.33 -12.00 13.15
C LYS A 49 10.83 -11.95 12.88
N LEU A 50 11.40 -10.78 12.57
CA LEU A 50 12.84 -10.68 12.33
C LEU A 50 13.64 -11.14 13.55
N PRO A 51 14.68 -11.98 13.38
CA PRO A 51 15.48 -12.46 14.50
C PRO A 51 16.23 -11.34 15.22
N ASP A 52 16.45 -11.50 16.53
CA ASP A 52 17.17 -10.51 17.34
C ASP A 52 18.64 -10.32 16.91
N ASN A 53 19.23 -11.31 16.23
CA ASN A 53 20.56 -11.18 15.66
C ASN A 53 20.57 -10.39 14.33
N VAL A 54 19.41 -10.08 13.77
CA VAL A 54 19.26 -9.28 12.54
C VAL A 54 18.95 -7.83 12.87
N VAL A 55 18.06 -7.58 13.84
CA VAL A 55 17.66 -6.25 14.26
C VAL A 55 17.74 -6.10 15.77
N THR A 56 18.10 -4.89 16.24
CA THR A 56 17.96 -4.50 17.63
C THR A 56 16.51 -4.11 17.93
N ASP A 57 16.14 -4.03 19.21
CA ASP A 57 14.80 -3.59 19.61
C ASP A 57 14.48 -2.18 19.11
N ALA A 58 15.45 -1.25 19.20
CA ALA A 58 15.30 0.11 18.71
C ALA A 58 15.08 0.16 17.18
N GLN A 59 15.78 -0.69 16.42
CA GLN A 59 15.59 -0.81 14.98
C GLN A 59 14.21 -1.39 14.63
N ARG A 60 13.79 -2.44 15.35
CA ARG A 60 12.46 -3.06 15.18
C ARG A 60 11.35 -2.06 15.45
N GLU A 61 11.42 -1.34 16.55
CA GLU A 61 10.44 -0.30 16.90
C GLU A 61 10.40 0.81 15.84
N GLY A 62 11.57 1.23 15.35
CA GLY A 62 11.68 2.21 14.28
C GLY A 62 11.03 1.74 13.00
N LEU A 63 11.29 0.50 12.58
CA LEU A 63 10.68 -0.09 11.39
C LEU A 63 9.17 -0.21 11.53
N ILE A 64 8.66 -0.62 12.67
CA ILE A 64 7.21 -0.73 12.91
C ILE A 64 6.56 0.67 12.91
N SER A 65 7.13 1.63 13.61
CA SER A 65 6.55 2.97 13.70
C SER A 65 6.68 3.78 12.40
N GLY A 66 7.73 3.52 11.62
CA GLY A 66 7.98 4.20 10.35
C GLY A 66 7.25 3.59 9.16
N LEU A 67 6.70 2.38 9.31
CA LEU A 67 5.98 1.70 8.24
C LEU A 67 4.67 2.42 7.93
N GLY A 68 4.47 2.79 6.69
CA GLY A 68 3.30 3.54 6.28
C GLY A 68 2.97 3.41 4.81
N ILE A 69 1.85 4.03 4.45
CA ILE A 69 1.33 4.07 3.10
C ILE A 69 1.45 5.52 2.60
N ALA A 70 2.18 5.71 1.50
CA ALA A 70 2.34 7.01 0.88
C ALA A 70 1.04 7.46 0.19
N LYS A 71 0.94 8.76 -0.07
CA LYS A 71 -0.19 9.32 -0.82
C LYS A 71 -0.24 8.71 -2.23
N MET A 72 -1.42 8.36 -2.68
CA MET A 72 -1.66 7.84 -4.02
C MET A 72 -1.19 8.83 -5.10
N LYS A 73 -0.49 8.31 -6.10
CA LYS A 73 -0.17 9.03 -7.34
C LYS A 73 -1.06 8.52 -8.45
N ARG A 74 -1.66 9.46 -9.18
CA ARG A 74 -2.59 9.17 -10.26
C ARG A 74 -2.06 9.72 -11.58
N THR A 75 -2.03 8.86 -12.61
CA THR A 75 -1.79 9.25 -14.01
C THR A 75 -3.03 8.96 -14.85
N MET A 76 -3.00 9.29 -16.14
CA MET A 76 -4.14 9.00 -17.04
C MET A 76 -4.46 7.52 -17.15
N ILE A 77 -3.45 6.65 -17.00
CA ILE A 77 -3.56 5.20 -17.24
C ILE A 77 -3.26 4.35 -16.02
N SER A 78 -2.79 4.93 -14.94
CA SER A 78 -2.41 4.17 -13.74
C SER A 78 -2.69 4.94 -12.46
N ALA A 79 -2.81 4.19 -11.38
CA ALA A 79 -2.77 4.71 -10.02
C ALA A 79 -1.85 3.83 -9.19
N ASP A 80 -0.96 4.43 -8.43
CA ASP A 80 -0.05 3.70 -7.56
C ASP A 80 0.01 4.31 -6.17
N VAL A 81 0.26 3.45 -5.20
CA VAL A 81 0.56 3.82 -3.83
C VAL A 81 1.78 3.03 -3.38
N LYS A 82 2.62 3.65 -2.57
CA LYS A 82 3.82 2.99 -2.05
C LYS A 82 3.64 2.67 -0.57
N VAL A 83 4.06 1.47 -0.22
CA VAL A 83 4.22 1.04 1.17
C VAL A 83 5.70 1.06 1.48
N GLY A 84 6.11 1.70 2.55
CA GLY A 84 7.52 1.80 2.88
C GLY A 84 7.79 2.39 4.24
N GLU A 85 9.07 2.58 4.51
CA GLU A 85 9.59 3.07 5.78
C GLU A 85 9.91 4.56 5.71
N ASP A 86 9.53 5.28 6.75
CA ASP A 86 9.86 6.69 6.94
C ASP A 86 10.33 6.91 8.38
N GLY A 87 10.89 8.10 8.62
CA GLY A 87 11.33 8.50 9.96
C GLY A 87 12.67 7.88 10.38
N TYR A 88 12.93 7.96 11.66
CA TYR A 88 14.19 7.61 12.27
C TYR A 88 13.97 6.73 13.50
N ASN A 89 14.91 5.81 13.76
CA ASN A 89 14.89 5.05 15.00
C ASN A 89 15.53 5.86 16.16
N SER A 90 15.49 5.30 17.35
CA SER A 90 16.00 5.96 18.57
C SER A 90 17.52 5.85 18.76
N HIS A 91 18.22 5.15 17.88
CA HIS A 91 19.67 4.95 18.00
C HIS A 91 20.44 6.16 17.45
N VAL A 92 20.99 6.97 18.33
CA VAL A 92 21.73 8.20 17.99
C VAL A 92 23.23 7.94 17.95
N THR A 93 23.89 8.41 16.91
CA THR A 93 25.36 8.37 16.74
C THR A 93 25.87 9.73 16.28
N LYS A 94 27.20 9.93 16.27
CA LYS A 94 27.81 11.16 15.72
C LYS A 94 27.38 11.42 14.27
N LYS A 95 27.30 10.36 13.46
CA LYS A 95 26.91 10.45 12.06
C LYS A 95 25.39 10.66 11.89
N PHE A 96 24.59 10.16 12.82
CA PHE A 96 23.13 10.24 12.81
C PHE A 96 22.61 10.81 14.14
N PRO A 97 22.72 12.13 14.33
CA PRO A 97 22.36 12.76 15.61
C PRO A 97 20.86 12.72 15.93
N ASN A 98 20.01 12.49 14.92
CA ASN A 98 18.57 12.33 15.07
C ASN A 98 18.10 10.87 15.00
N GLY A 99 19.03 9.92 15.08
CA GLY A 99 18.77 8.51 14.89
C GLY A 99 19.04 8.03 13.46
N HIS A 100 19.07 6.72 13.26
CA HIS A 100 19.26 6.15 11.94
C HIS A 100 17.95 6.20 11.14
N PRO A 101 17.99 6.57 9.84
CA PRO A 101 16.81 6.50 8.98
C PRO A 101 16.27 5.07 8.89
N ASN A 102 14.98 4.88 9.11
CA ASN A 102 14.34 3.56 9.03
C ASN A 102 14.48 2.94 7.65
N ALA A 103 14.37 3.74 6.60
CA ALA A 103 14.56 3.27 5.22
C ALA A 103 15.97 2.70 4.98
N MET A 104 16.98 3.29 5.59
CA MET A 104 18.37 2.80 5.51
C MET A 104 18.52 1.45 6.21
N ILE A 105 17.93 1.30 7.38
CA ILE A 105 17.94 0.04 8.15
C ILE A 105 17.22 -1.07 7.36
N ALA A 106 16.04 -0.79 6.83
CA ALA A 106 15.29 -1.74 6.01
C ALA A 106 16.12 -2.20 4.81
N ARG A 107 16.74 -1.28 4.08
CA ARG A 107 17.60 -1.59 2.94
C ARG A 107 18.79 -2.47 3.34
N SER A 108 19.43 -2.17 4.46
CA SER A 108 20.59 -2.94 4.95
C SER A 108 20.21 -4.38 5.31
N ILE A 109 19.01 -4.60 5.83
CA ILE A 109 18.50 -5.94 6.14
C ILE A 109 18.19 -6.71 4.86
N ILE A 110 17.51 -6.09 3.92
CA ILE A 110 17.08 -6.71 2.66
C ILE A 110 18.28 -7.10 1.79
N SER A 111 19.22 -6.18 1.63
CA SER A 111 20.35 -6.35 0.70
C SER A 111 21.61 -6.91 1.34
N GLY A 112 21.68 -6.90 2.67
CA GLY A 112 22.89 -7.22 3.41
C GLY A 112 23.93 -6.09 3.37
N THR A 113 24.90 -6.15 4.26
CA THR A 113 26.03 -5.22 4.34
C THR A 113 27.30 -6.01 4.69
N SER A 114 28.47 -5.35 4.68
CA SER A 114 29.73 -5.98 5.11
C SER A 114 29.69 -6.44 6.58
N TRP A 115 28.93 -5.75 7.42
CA TRP A 115 28.72 -6.10 8.83
C TRP A 115 27.61 -7.13 9.04
N ARG A 116 26.67 -7.21 8.10
CA ARG A 116 25.54 -8.14 8.09
C ARG A 116 25.42 -8.73 6.70
N PRO A 117 26.27 -9.71 6.36
CA PRO A 117 26.33 -10.22 4.98
C PRO A 117 25.10 -11.03 4.58
N GLN A 118 24.36 -11.57 5.53
CA GLN A 118 23.13 -12.32 5.24
C GLN A 118 22.01 -11.37 4.84
N LYS A 119 21.41 -11.66 3.70
CA LYS A 119 20.23 -10.95 3.17
C LYS A 119 18.98 -11.51 3.81
N ASN A 120 18.04 -10.64 4.13
CA ASN A 120 16.70 -11.01 4.63
C ASN A 120 15.64 -10.16 3.95
N ASP A 121 15.08 -10.70 2.87
CA ASP A 121 14.04 -10.00 2.10
C ASP A 121 12.66 -10.18 2.74
N PHE A 122 12.48 -9.56 3.89
CA PHE A 122 11.22 -9.60 4.62
C PHE A 122 10.08 -8.90 3.86
N VAL A 123 10.39 -7.84 3.10
CA VAL A 123 9.40 -7.13 2.28
C VAL A 123 8.93 -8.02 1.11
N GLY A 124 9.86 -8.66 0.41
CA GLY A 124 9.52 -9.58 -0.68
C GLY A 124 8.65 -10.76 -0.20
N ARG A 125 8.96 -11.33 0.96
CA ARG A 125 8.13 -12.39 1.56
C ARG A 125 6.73 -11.89 1.90
N ALA A 126 6.63 -10.70 2.49
CA ALA A 126 5.33 -10.09 2.83
C ALA A 126 4.50 -9.84 1.57
N VAL A 127 5.08 -9.28 0.52
CA VAL A 127 4.40 -9.01 -0.75
C VAL A 127 3.92 -10.31 -1.39
N ASN A 128 4.78 -11.32 -1.48
CA ASN A 128 4.41 -12.60 -2.10
C ASN A 128 3.29 -13.31 -1.34
N ARG A 129 3.33 -13.26 -0.01
CA ARG A 129 2.31 -13.87 0.85
C ARG A 129 0.95 -13.16 0.76
N SER A 130 0.96 -11.84 0.67
CA SER A 130 -0.26 -11.01 0.74
C SER A 130 -0.86 -10.63 -0.62
N ARG A 131 -0.14 -10.88 -1.73
CA ARG A 131 -0.55 -10.43 -3.07
C ARG A 131 -1.97 -10.82 -3.43
N ASN A 132 -2.30 -12.10 -3.35
CA ASN A 132 -3.62 -12.60 -3.74
C ASN A 132 -4.73 -12.03 -2.84
N GLN A 133 -4.48 -11.93 -1.54
CA GLN A 133 -5.41 -11.35 -0.59
C GLN A 133 -5.63 -9.86 -0.86
N ALA A 134 -4.56 -9.12 -1.15
CA ALA A 134 -4.63 -7.70 -1.50
C ALA A 134 -5.43 -7.47 -2.79
N GLU A 135 -5.17 -8.24 -3.83
CA GLU A 135 -5.92 -8.18 -5.10
C GLU A 135 -7.40 -8.50 -4.90
N THR A 136 -7.72 -9.53 -4.12
CA THR A 136 -9.10 -9.90 -3.80
C THR A 136 -9.82 -8.78 -3.05
N ALA A 137 -9.17 -8.17 -2.06
CA ALA A 137 -9.72 -7.06 -1.31
C ALA A 137 -9.95 -5.82 -2.19
N MET A 138 -9.03 -5.52 -3.10
CA MET A 138 -9.17 -4.42 -4.06
C MET A 138 -10.36 -4.63 -4.98
N LYS A 139 -10.51 -5.82 -5.55
CA LYS A 139 -11.65 -6.18 -6.42
C LYS A 139 -12.97 -6.06 -5.67
N LYS A 140 -13.03 -6.61 -4.46
CA LYS A 140 -14.22 -6.54 -3.62
C LYS A 140 -14.62 -5.10 -3.32
N THR A 141 -13.68 -4.26 -2.95
CA THR A 141 -13.93 -2.84 -2.66
C THR A 141 -14.41 -2.10 -3.91
N CYS A 142 -13.79 -2.35 -5.06
CA CYS A 142 -14.25 -1.79 -6.34
C CYS A 142 -15.69 -2.18 -6.65
N ASP A 143 -16.02 -3.44 -6.53
CA ASP A 143 -17.36 -3.95 -6.81
C ASP A 143 -18.41 -3.34 -5.86
N GLU A 144 -18.08 -3.22 -4.58
CA GLU A 144 -18.95 -2.59 -3.58
C GLU A 144 -19.20 -1.11 -3.89
N GLU A 145 -18.18 -0.36 -4.23
CA GLU A 145 -18.29 1.08 -4.53
C GLU A 145 -19.05 1.31 -5.83
N ILE A 146 -18.81 0.50 -6.86
CA ILE A 146 -19.55 0.56 -8.13
C ILE A 146 -21.03 0.21 -7.89
N THR A 147 -21.32 -0.82 -7.13
CA THR A 147 -22.67 -1.25 -6.80
C THR A 147 -23.45 -0.15 -6.07
N LYS A 148 -22.81 0.57 -5.13
CA LYS A 148 -23.44 1.71 -4.43
C LYS A 148 -23.90 2.82 -5.38
N ILE A 149 -23.15 3.07 -6.45
CA ILE A 149 -23.45 4.10 -7.44
C ILE A 149 -24.53 3.61 -8.41
N MET A 150 -24.48 2.33 -8.78
CA MET A 150 -25.38 1.75 -9.78
C MET A 150 -26.72 1.25 -9.22
N ARG A 151 -26.91 1.35 -7.92
CA ARG A 151 -28.19 1.04 -7.25
C ARG A 151 -29.25 2.10 -7.47
#